data_3eab4af00faf90d6a83fe2cd6cbc4af9
#
_entry.id   3eab4af00faf90d6a83fe2cd6cbc4af9
#
_cell.length_a   1.000
_cell.length_b   1.000
_cell.length_c   1.000
_cell.angle_alpha   90.00
_cell.angle_beta   90.00
_cell.angle_gamma   90.00
#
_symmetry.space_group_name_H-M   'P 1'
#
loop_
_entity.id
_entity.type
_entity.pdbx_description
1 polymer ?
#
loop_
_entity_poly.entity_id
_entity_poly.type
_entity_poly.pdbx_seq_one_letter_code
_entity_poly.pdbx_strand_id
1 'polypeptide(L)'
;AYNKEIIKRVASDKSACCCKIQIAYYEAMGLEGLAAYKETIKAVKAAGLIAISDIKRGDIADTAKAYARAHFGKNSDFETDIITINPYMGFDTLKPFTEYCKPAEMSKVSGLSSGEKGIFVLLRTSNPGMVDIEQQELKAGGRVLDRTGSELERISAEFKAIYQNQTCSPVGAVVGCTEESDARAIRDAYPDIFFLIPGYGAQGGAARIAATLLDKAGGTVNSSRGIICAWKKDASLKDKIDSASLTMADIADSAARAALASKEDLLNAKASL
;
A
#
# COMPACT_ATOMS: atom_id res chain seq x y z
N ALA A 1 5.42 -14.90 -15.52
CA ALA A 1 6.85 -15.14 -15.24
C ALA A 1 7.51 -13.94 -14.57
N TYR A 2 7.53 -12.76 -15.20
CA TYR A 2 8.25 -11.55 -14.77
C TYR A 2 8.07 -11.20 -13.28
N ASN A 3 6.83 -10.92 -12.84
CA ASN A 3 6.56 -10.56 -11.46
C ASN A 3 6.93 -11.69 -10.48
N LYS A 4 6.70 -12.95 -10.84
CA LYS A 4 6.98 -14.10 -9.97
C LYS A 4 8.48 -14.23 -9.64
N GLU A 5 9.37 -14.02 -10.63
CA GLU A 5 10.81 -14.07 -10.39
C GLU A 5 11.30 -12.91 -9.50
N ILE A 6 10.80 -11.69 -9.75
CA ILE A 6 11.11 -10.54 -8.89
C ILE A 6 10.64 -10.79 -7.46
N ILE A 7 9.38 -11.23 -7.27
CA ILE A 7 8.80 -11.53 -5.95
C ILE A 7 9.66 -12.55 -5.20
N LYS A 8 10.00 -13.66 -5.85
CA LYS A 8 10.86 -14.71 -5.29
C LYS A 8 12.21 -14.14 -4.84
N ARG A 9 12.82 -13.31 -5.68
CA ARG A 9 14.16 -12.76 -5.42
C ARG A 9 14.15 -11.75 -4.27
N VAL A 10 13.24 -10.77 -4.27
CA VAL A 10 13.15 -9.79 -3.18
C VAL A 10 12.75 -10.41 -1.84
N ALA A 11 12.00 -11.51 -1.85
CA ALA A 11 11.68 -12.26 -0.65
C ALA A 11 12.89 -13.00 -0.10
N SER A 12 13.66 -13.69 -0.96
CA SER A 12 14.87 -14.44 -0.53
C SER A 12 15.94 -13.52 0.04
N ASP A 13 16.10 -12.33 -0.51
CA ASP A 13 17.08 -11.34 -0.06
C ASP A 13 16.58 -10.48 1.11
N LYS A 14 15.31 -10.66 1.52
CA LYS A 14 14.67 -9.84 2.56
C LYS A 14 14.77 -8.33 2.28
N SER A 15 14.77 -7.96 1.00
CA SER A 15 14.83 -6.57 0.56
C SER A 15 13.47 -5.88 0.55
N ALA A 16 12.38 -6.64 0.64
CA ALA A 16 11.01 -6.14 0.78
C ALA A 16 10.22 -6.97 1.80
N CYS A 17 9.24 -6.35 2.48
CA CYS A 17 8.32 -7.02 3.41
C CYS A 17 6.92 -7.22 2.81
N CYS A 18 6.57 -6.47 1.78
CA CYS A 18 5.28 -6.53 1.12
C CYS A 18 5.40 -6.23 -0.38
N CYS A 19 4.38 -6.64 -1.13
CA CYS A 19 4.22 -6.27 -2.53
C CYS A 19 2.88 -5.59 -2.74
N LYS A 20 2.90 -4.35 -3.27
CA LYS A 20 1.70 -3.62 -3.66
C LYS A 20 1.39 -3.89 -5.13
N ILE A 21 0.21 -4.45 -5.40
CA ILE A 21 -0.24 -4.90 -6.71
C ILE A 21 -1.36 -3.98 -7.18
N GLN A 22 -1.08 -3.16 -8.22
CA GLN A 22 -2.08 -2.24 -8.77
C GLN A 22 -2.95 -2.97 -9.79
N ILE A 23 -4.25 -3.15 -9.45
CA ILE A 23 -5.18 -3.92 -10.27
C ILE A 23 -5.42 -3.31 -11.65
N ALA A 24 -5.38 -1.99 -11.78
CA ALA A 24 -5.72 -1.29 -13.03
C ALA A 24 -4.89 -1.77 -14.24
N TYR A 25 -3.62 -2.12 -14.02
CA TYR A 25 -2.77 -2.64 -15.10
C TYR A 25 -3.18 -4.04 -15.55
N TYR A 26 -3.77 -4.82 -14.66
CA TYR A 26 -4.28 -6.15 -14.98
C TYR A 26 -5.67 -6.09 -15.60
N GLU A 27 -6.54 -5.22 -15.11
CA GLU A 27 -7.85 -4.94 -15.72
C GLU A 27 -7.70 -4.48 -17.17
N ALA A 28 -6.71 -3.64 -17.47
CA ALA A 28 -6.40 -3.18 -18.82
C ALA A 28 -6.02 -4.31 -19.79
N MET A 29 -5.63 -5.47 -19.29
CA MET A 29 -5.31 -6.68 -20.08
C MET A 29 -6.49 -7.67 -20.15
N GLY A 30 -7.68 -7.31 -19.67
CA GLY A 30 -8.88 -8.15 -19.68
C GLY A 30 -8.77 -9.38 -18.78
N LEU A 31 -9.45 -10.46 -19.15
CA LEU A 31 -9.53 -11.66 -18.33
C LEU A 31 -8.17 -12.33 -18.11
N GLU A 32 -7.30 -12.34 -19.09
CA GLU A 32 -5.92 -12.84 -18.97
C GLU A 32 -5.12 -12.02 -17.95
N GLY A 33 -5.34 -10.71 -17.93
CA GLY A 33 -4.76 -9.83 -16.91
C GLY A 33 -5.27 -10.16 -15.52
N LEU A 34 -6.57 -10.39 -15.34
CA LEU A 34 -7.13 -10.78 -14.04
C LEU A 34 -6.64 -12.15 -13.58
N ALA A 35 -6.46 -13.11 -14.50
CA ALA A 35 -5.81 -14.37 -14.20
C ALA A 35 -4.36 -14.18 -13.74
N ALA A 36 -3.60 -13.31 -14.39
CA ALA A 36 -2.24 -12.93 -13.97
C ALA A 36 -2.21 -12.21 -12.62
N TYR A 37 -3.21 -11.39 -12.31
CA TYR A 37 -3.38 -10.72 -11.02
C TYR A 37 -3.55 -11.74 -9.89
N LYS A 38 -4.48 -12.68 -10.04
CA LYS A 38 -4.68 -13.82 -9.11
C LYS A 38 -3.37 -14.56 -8.85
N GLU A 39 -2.65 -14.91 -9.91
CA GLU A 39 -1.38 -15.64 -9.82
C GLU A 39 -0.26 -14.81 -9.18
N THR A 40 -0.28 -13.49 -9.34
CA THR A 40 0.67 -12.59 -8.68
C THR A 40 0.42 -12.53 -7.17
N ILE A 41 -0.84 -12.39 -6.73
CA ILE A 41 -1.22 -12.43 -5.31
C ILE A 41 -0.75 -13.74 -4.67
N LYS A 42 -1.05 -14.88 -5.31
CA LYS A 42 -0.61 -16.20 -4.83
C LYS A 42 0.91 -16.29 -4.68
N ALA A 43 1.65 -15.75 -5.64
CA ALA A 43 3.11 -15.75 -5.60
C ALA A 43 3.66 -14.92 -4.44
N VAL A 44 3.07 -13.76 -4.15
CA VAL A 44 3.45 -12.92 -3.01
C VAL A 44 3.23 -13.65 -1.69
N LYS A 45 2.04 -14.23 -1.50
CA LYS A 45 1.69 -14.99 -0.28
C LYS A 45 2.57 -16.23 -0.11
N ALA A 46 2.81 -16.98 -1.19
CA ALA A 46 3.70 -18.16 -1.17
C ALA A 46 5.17 -17.81 -0.86
N ALA A 47 5.59 -16.59 -1.16
CA ALA A 47 6.92 -16.08 -0.81
C ALA A 47 7.01 -15.55 0.64
N GLY A 48 5.93 -15.62 1.43
CA GLY A 48 5.87 -15.12 2.80
C GLY A 48 5.83 -13.59 2.91
N LEU A 49 5.49 -12.89 1.83
CA LEU A 49 5.34 -11.44 1.80
C LEU A 49 3.89 -11.04 1.99
N ILE A 50 3.65 -9.86 2.56
CA ILE A 50 2.32 -9.27 2.67
C ILE A 50 1.86 -8.79 1.28
N ALA A 51 0.66 -9.23 0.87
CA ALA A 51 0.04 -8.81 -0.38
C ALA A 51 -0.86 -7.59 -0.14
N ILE A 52 -0.53 -6.46 -0.79
CA ILE A 52 -1.35 -5.24 -0.76
C ILE A 52 -2.00 -5.07 -2.13
N SER A 53 -3.30 -5.28 -2.23
CA SER A 53 -4.05 -5.03 -3.45
C SER A 53 -4.47 -3.57 -3.55
N ASP A 54 -3.82 -2.85 -4.47
CA ASP A 54 -4.10 -1.43 -4.71
C ASP A 54 -5.27 -1.30 -5.68
N ILE A 55 -6.48 -1.32 -5.13
CA ILE A 55 -7.74 -1.40 -5.88
C ILE A 55 -8.57 -0.11 -5.83
N LYS A 56 -8.35 0.72 -4.82
CA LYS A 56 -9.04 2.00 -4.58
C LYS A 56 -10.57 1.93 -4.75
N ARG A 57 -11.18 0.84 -4.25
CA ARG A 57 -12.64 0.66 -4.31
C ARG A 57 -13.33 1.53 -3.26
N GLY A 58 -14.57 1.90 -3.57
CA GLY A 58 -15.47 2.59 -2.67
C GLY A 58 -16.87 2.47 -3.25
N ASP A 59 -17.83 2.08 -2.39
CA ASP A 59 -19.23 1.93 -2.76
C ASP A 59 -20.09 1.84 -1.50
N ILE A 60 -21.41 1.88 -1.64
CA ILE A 60 -22.37 1.83 -0.56
C ILE A 60 -22.93 0.43 -0.32
N ALA A 61 -23.41 0.19 0.91
CA ALA A 61 -24.24 -0.95 1.30
C ALA A 61 -23.74 -2.32 0.77
N ASP A 62 -24.57 -3.03 0.01
CA ASP A 62 -24.27 -4.39 -0.45
C ASP A 62 -23.19 -4.45 -1.53
N THR A 63 -23.03 -3.39 -2.31
CA THR A 63 -21.93 -3.28 -3.29
C THR A 63 -20.59 -3.20 -2.58
N ALA A 64 -20.48 -2.42 -1.50
CA ALA A 64 -19.27 -2.39 -0.67
C ALA A 64 -18.96 -3.76 -0.04
N LYS A 65 -19.99 -4.50 0.42
CA LYS A 65 -19.83 -5.88 0.92
C LYS A 65 -19.33 -6.83 -0.19
N ALA A 66 -19.81 -6.65 -1.43
CA ALA A 66 -19.36 -7.46 -2.56
C ALA A 66 -17.87 -7.21 -2.87
N TYR A 67 -17.42 -5.96 -2.87
CA TYR A 67 -16.00 -5.64 -3.01
C TYR A 67 -15.15 -6.19 -1.85
N ALA A 68 -15.60 -6.02 -0.60
CA ALA A 68 -14.90 -6.57 0.55
C ALA A 68 -14.75 -8.09 0.45
N ARG A 69 -15.82 -8.80 0.10
CA ARG A 69 -15.80 -10.25 -0.10
C ARG A 69 -14.89 -10.68 -1.24
N ALA A 70 -14.85 -9.91 -2.35
CA ALA A 70 -14.00 -10.24 -3.50
C ALA A 70 -12.50 -10.22 -3.14
N HIS A 71 -12.07 -9.36 -2.21
CA HIS A 71 -10.66 -9.20 -1.86
C HIS A 71 -10.27 -9.78 -0.49
N PHE A 72 -11.22 -10.04 0.39
CA PHE A 72 -10.95 -10.56 1.73
C PHE A 72 -11.63 -11.91 2.01
N GLY A 73 -12.61 -12.29 1.20
CA GLY A 73 -13.36 -13.53 1.40
C GLY A 73 -12.46 -14.75 1.26
N LYS A 74 -12.58 -15.68 2.21
CA LYS A 74 -11.90 -16.97 2.17
C LYS A 74 -12.23 -17.70 0.84
N ASN A 75 -11.21 -18.17 0.16
CA ASN A 75 -11.31 -18.81 -1.15
C ASN A 75 -11.70 -17.88 -2.33
N SER A 76 -11.72 -16.56 -2.13
CA SER A 76 -11.81 -15.65 -3.27
C SER A 76 -10.54 -15.73 -4.13
N ASP A 77 -10.73 -15.63 -5.44
CA ASP A 77 -9.61 -15.61 -6.38
C ASP A 77 -8.65 -14.44 -6.17
N PHE A 78 -9.14 -13.35 -5.56
CA PHE A 78 -8.38 -12.13 -5.29
C PHE A 78 -8.08 -11.92 -3.80
N GLU A 79 -8.20 -12.99 -2.99
CA GLU A 79 -7.95 -12.89 -1.56
C GLU A 79 -6.54 -12.38 -1.26
N THR A 80 -6.47 -11.27 -0.54
CA THR A 80 -5.26 -10.53 -0.22
C THR A 80 -5.23 -10.16 1.27
N ASP A 81 -4.11 -9.65 1.76
CA ASP A 81 -3.95 -9.27 3.17
C ASP A 81 -4.44 -7.85 3.42
N ILE A 82 -4.14 -6.92 2.51
CA ILE A 82 -4.47 -5.50 2.65
C ILE A 82 -5.01 -4.96 1.32
N ILE A 83 -5.95 -4.02 1.40
CA ILE A 83 -6.48 -3.31 0.21
C ILE A 83 -6.44 -1.80 0.40
N THR A 84 -6.46 -1.07 -0.71
CA THR A 84 -6.70 0.38 -0.71
C THR A 84 -8.17 0.67 -1.02
N ILE A 85 -8.78 1.60 -0.29
CA ILE A 85 -10.17 2.04 -0.48
C ILE A 85 -10.26 3.56 -0.43
N ASN A 86 -11.33 4.14 -1.00
CA ASN A 86 -11.58 5.56 -0.94
C ASN A 86 -12.82 5.88 -0.08
N PRO A 87 -12.80 6.97 0.71
CA PRO A 87 -13.87 7.32 1.64
C PRO A 87 -14.88 8.32 1.03
N TYR A 88 -14.79 8.62 -0.26
CA TYR A 88 -15.53 9.73 -0.88
C TYR A 88 -17.05 9.67 -0.68
N MET A 89 -17.63 8.47 -0.64
CA MET A 89 -19.07 8.27 -0.44
C MET A 89 -19.52 8.28 1.03
N GLY A 90 -18.62 8.60 1.96
CA GLY A 90 -18.91 8.67 3.40
C GLY A 90 -18.28 7.53 4.20
N PHE A 91 -18.13 7.73 5.51
CA PHE A 91 -17.36 6.83 6.37
C PHE A 91 -18.09 5.55 6.74
N ASP A 92 -19.41 5.52 6.62
CA ASP A 92 -20.20 4.31 6.78
C ASP A 92 -19.86 3.26 5.71
N THR A 93 -19.37 3.69 4.55
CA THR A 93 -18.95 2.83 3.45
C THR A 93 -17.65 2.05 3.75
N LEU A 94 -16.90 2.46 4.77
CA LEU A 94 -15.71 1.74 5.22
C LEU A 94 -16.06 0.49 6.06
N LYS A 95 -17.24 0.48 6.71
CA LYS A 95 -17.65 -0.59 7.63
C LYS A 95 -17.60 -1.99 7.01
N PRO A 96 -18.11 -2.23 5.78
CA PRO A 96 -18.03 -3.55 5.16
C PRO A 96 -16.61 -4.10 5.06
N PHE A 97 -15.61 -3.24 4.88
CA PHE A 97 -14.20 -3.62 4.80
C PHE A 97 -13.59 -3.81 6.19
N THR A 98 -13.88 -2.91 7.14
CA THR A 98 -13.34 -3.00 8.50
C THR A 98 -13.89 -4.20 9.29
N GLU A 99 -15.03 -4.76 8.90
CA GLU A 99 -15.51 -6.02 9.47
C GLU A 99 -14.52 -7.18 9.27
N TYR A 100 -13.79 -7.21 8.16
CA TYR A 100 -12.73 -8.19 7.91
C TYR A 100 -11.43 -7.94 8.69
N CYS A 101 -11.28 -6.74 9.25
CA CYS A 101 -10.14 -6.38 10.07
C CYS A 101 -10.34 -6.74 11.56
N LYS A 102 -11.54 -7.16 11.96
CA LYS A 102 -11.87 -7.57 13.33
C LYS A 102 -11.48 -9.03 13.60
N PRO A 103 -11.20 -9.40 14.86
CA PRO A 103 -11.15 -10.80 15.24
C PRO A 103 -12.44 -11.53 14.86
N ALA A 104 -12.33 -12.82 14.55
CA ALA A 104 -13.45 -13.60 14.00
C ALA A 104 -14.70 -13.58 14.92
N GLU A 105 -14.48 -13.62 16.23
CA GLU A 105 -15.54 -13.58 17.25
C GLU A 105 -16.26 -12.23 17.36
N MET A 106 -15.63 -11.15 16.88
CA MET A 106 -16.19 -9.79 16.89
C MET A 106 -16.74 -9.36 15.53
N SER A 107 -16.46 -10.12 14.48
CA SER A 107 -16.89 -9.81 13.13
C SER A 107 -18.30 -10.28 12.84
N LYS A 108 -19.04 -9.51 12.03
CA LYS A 108 -20.33 -9.91 11.49
C LYS A 108 -20.22 -10.79 10.24
N VAL A 109 -19.01 -11.02 9.75
CA VAL A 109 -18.73 -11.88 8.58
C VAL A 109 -18.51 -13.30 9.05
N SER A 110 -19.34 -14.23 8.56
CA SER A 110 -19.20 -15.65 8.88
C SER A 110 -17.99 -16.28 8.19
N GLY A 111 -17.29 -17.16 8.89
CA GLY A 111 -16.17 -17.94 8.32
C GLY A 111 -14.86 -17.19 8.19
N LEU A 112 -14.70 -16.05 8.88
CA LEU A 112 -13.39 -15.43 9.04
C LEU A 112 -12.47 -16.33 9.88
N SER A 113 -11.27 -16.54 9.41
CA SER A 113 -10.14 -16.90 10.27
C SER A 113 -9.56 -15.59 10.79
N SER A 114 -9.47 -15.38 12.09
CA SER A 114 -8.88 -14.25 12.84
C SER A 114 -8.48 -12.97 12.06
N GLY A 115 -8.65 -11.80 12.64
CA GLY A 115 -8.46 -10.47 12.08
C GLY A 115 -7.10 -10.15 11.43
N GLU A 116 -6.78 -10.83 10.37
CA GLU A 116 -5.51 -10.73 9.62
C GLU A 116 -5.58 -9.76 8.44
N LYS A 117 -6.71 -9.06 8.27
CA LYS A 117 -6.90 -8.13 7.14
C LYS A 117 -6.67 -6.69 7.56
N GLY A 118 -6.18 -5.90 6.62
CA GLY A 118 -5.98 -4.46 6.80
C GLY A 118 -6.49 -3.64 5.63
N ILE A 119 -6.72 -2.36 5.87
CA ILE A 119 -7.11 -1.40 4.83
C ILE A 119 -6.23 -0.17 4.87
N PHE A 120 -5.96 0.40 3.70
CA PHE A 120 -5.44 1.75 3.55
C PHE A 120 -6.48 2.63 2.89
N VAL A 121 -6.93 3.66 3.61
CA VAL A 121 -7.90 4.64 3.11
C VAL A 121 -7.18 5.81 2.47
N LEU A 122 -7.63 6.29 1.32
CA LEU A 122 -7.06 7.48 0.69
C LEU A 122 -7.25 8.69 1.62
N LEU A 123 -6.14 9.34 2.00
CA LEU A 123 -6.14 10.51 2.86
C LEU A 123 -5.50 11.70 2.14
N ARG A 124 -4.28 11.54 1.62
CA ARG A 124 -3.54 12.57 0.92
C ARG A 124 -2.86 11.93 -0.30
N THR A 125 -3.27 12.31 -1.49
CA THR A 125 -2.69 11.77 -2.73
C THR A 125 -1.64 12.72 -3.31
N SER A 126 -0.69 12.21 -4.10
CA SER A 126 0.47 12.98 -4.58
C SER A 126 0.25 13.70 -5.91
N ASN A 127 -0.91 13.51 -6.55
CA ASN A 127 -1.23 14.15 -7.83
C ASN A 127 -1.63 15.63 -7.64
N PRO A 128 -1.37 16.52 -8.62
CA PRO A 128 -1.72 17.92 -8.51
C PRO A 128 -3.21 18.20 -8.23
N GLY A 129 -4.11 17.37 -8.78
CA GLY A 129 -5.57 17.52 -8.61
C GLY A 129 -6.07 17.25 -7.17
N MET A 130 -5.21 16.87 -6.23
CA MET A 130 -5.62 16.71 -4.82
C MET A 130 -6.15 18.02 -4.21
N VAL A 131 -5.76 19.17 -4.76
CA VAL A 131 -6.24 20.49 -4.31
C VAL A 131 -7.73 20.69 -4.60
N ASP A 132 -8.27 20.00 -5.60
CA ASP A 132 -9.67 20.14 -6.02
C ASP A 132 -10.67 19.53 -5.03
N ILE A 133 -10.22 18.56 -4.23
CA ILE A 133 -11.05 17.83 -3.27
C ILE A 133 -10.41 17.84 -1.87
N GLU A 134 -9.21 17.26 -1.73
CA GLU A 134 -8.63 16.97 -0.42
C GLU A 134 -8.31 18.22 0.39
N GLN A 135 -7.89 19.30 -0.28
CA GLN A 135 -7.53 20.56 0.35
C GLN A 135 -8.67 21.58 0.40
N GLN A 136 -9.87 21.25 -0.08
CA GLN A 136 -11.00 22.16 0.02
C GLN A 136 -11.39 22.41 1.47
N GLU A 137 -11.60 23.68 1.82
CA GLU A 137 -12.01 24.12 3.15
C GLU A 137 -13.49 23.83 3.40
N LEU A 138 -13.78 23.35 4.59
CA LEU A 138 -15.13 23.03 5.03
C LEU A 138 -15.71 24.22 5.79
N LYS A 139 -17.01 24.50 5.63
CA LYS A 139 -17.73 25.53 6.41
C LYS A 139 -17.63 25.31 7.94
N ALA A 140 -17.47 24.07 8.38
CA ALA A 140 -17.29 23.70 9.77
C ALA A 140 -15.86 23.87 10.27
N GLY A 141 -14.95 24.36 9.42
CA GLY A 141 -13.52 24.46 9.67
C GLY A 141 -12.74 23.20 9.28
N GLY A 142 -11.46 23.38 8.97
CA GLY A 142 -10.59 22.35 8.46
C GLY A 142 -10.85 22.02 6.99
N ARG A 143 -10.10 21.06 6.45
CA ARG A 143 -10.16 20.63 5.05
C ARG A 143 -10.87 19.27 4.95
N VAL A 144 -11.19 18.85 3.73
CA VAL A 144 -11.74 17.51 3.47
C VAL A 144 -10.78 16.43 3.99
N LEU A 145 -9.47 16.57 3.75
CA LEU A 145 -8.47 15.63 4.28
C LEU A 145 -8.45 15.59 5.82
N ASP A 146 -8.62 16.74 6.49
CA ASP A 146 -8.62 16.83 7.96
C ASP A 146 -9.84 16.09 8.53
N ARG A 147 -10.99 16.22 7.86
CA ARG A 147 -12.21 15.47 8.22
C ARG A 147 -12.00 13.95 8.05
N THR A 148 -11.35 13.54 6.97
CA THR A 148 -11.03 12.13 6.72
C THR A 148 -10.04 11.61 7.75
N GLY A 149 -8.97 12.35 8.02
CA GLY A 149 -7.95 11.96 8.98
C GLY A 149 -8.51 11.78 10.40
N SER A 150 -9.33 12.73 10.88
CA SER A 150 -9.98 12.63 12.19
C SER A 150 -10.89 11.40 12.32
N GLU A 151 -11.60 11.04 11.27
CA GLU A 151 -12.42 9.81 11.30
C GLU A 151 -11.55 8.54 11.30
N LEU A 152 -10.44 8.54 10.57
CA LEU A 152 -9.50 7.43 10.60
C LEU A 152 -8.84 7.27 11.99
N GLU A 153 -8.52 8.37 12.67
CA GLU A 153 -8.04 8.31 14.06
C GLU A 153 -9.07 7.70 14.99
N ARG A 154 -10.34 8.11 14.86
CA ARG A 154 -11.43 7.56 15.65
C ARG A 154 -11.58 6.05 15.44
N ILE A 155 -11.59 5.59 14.19
CA ILE A 155 -11.66 4.18 13.84
C ILE A 155 -10.40 3.44 14.33
N SER A 156 -9.22 4.05 14.15
CA SER A 156 -7.95 3.48 14.61
C SER A 156 -7.92 3.27 16.12
N ALA A 157 -8.46 4.21 16.89
CA ALA A 157 -8.57 4.08 18.35
C ALA A 157 -9.48 2.92 18.76
N GLU A 158 -10.60 2.70 18.07
CA GLU A 158 -11.47 1.53 18.29
C GLU A 158 -10.71 0.21 18.09
N PHE A 159 -9.92 0.11 17.01
CA PHE A 159 -9.11 -1.08 16.73
C PHE A 159 -7.94 -1.26 17.70
N LYS A 160 -7.30 -0.17 18.15
CA LYS A 160 -6.27 -0.24 19.19
C LYS A 160 -6.83 -0.81 20.52
N ALA A 161 -8.06 -0.50 20.85
CA ALA A 161 -8.71 -1.09 22.02
C ALA A 161 -8.93 -2.61 21.87
N ILE A 162 -9.14 -3.10 20.64
CA ILE A 162 -9.28 -4.53 20.33
C ILE A 162 -7.89 -5.22 20.32
N TYR A 163 -6.90 -4.60 19.68
CA TYR A 163 -5.56 -5.16 19.46
C TYR A 163 -4.51 -4.48 20.35
N GLN A 164 -4.64 -4.61 21.66
CA GLN A 164 -3.82 -3.90 22.65
C GLN A 164 -2.30 -4.14 22.54
N ASN A 165 -1.89 -5.26 21.96
CA ASN A 165 -0.47 -5.63 21.80
C ASN A 165 0.12 -5.25 20.43
N GLN A 166 -0.64 -4.57 19.56
CA GLN A 166 -0.17 -4.15 18.24
C GLN A 166 0.30 -2.68 18.27
N THR A 167 1.36 -2.40 17.52
CA THR A 167 1.92 -1.04 17.41
C THR A 167 1.07 -0.11 16.57
N CYS A 168 0.24 -0.65 15.67
CA CYS A 168 -0.66 0.11 14.81
C CYS A 168 -1.99 -0.62 14.61
N SER A 169 -3.01 0.15 14.24
CA SER A 169 -4.32 -0.34 13.85
C SER A 169 -4.26 -1.02 12.46
N PRO A 170 -5.14 -2.00 12.16
CA PRO A 170 -5.31 -2.53 10.81
C PRO A 170 -5.92 -1.53 9.82
N VAL A 171 -6.31 -0.35 10.29
CA VAL A 171 -6.83 0.75 9.48
C VAL A 171 -5.76 1.81 9.35
N GLY A 172 -5.13 1.86 8.20
CA GLY A 172 -4.11 2.82 7.82
C GLY A 172 -4.59 3.82 6.77
N ALA A 173 -3.68 4.68 6.30
CA ALA A 173 -3.98 5.69 5.30
C ALA A 173 -2.96 5.69 4.15
N VAL A 174 -3.41 6.03 2.94
CA VAL A 174 -2.51 6.37 1.83
C VAL A 174 -2.13 7.83 1.97
N VAL A 175 -0.83 8.10 2.12
CA VAL A 175 -0.29 9.45 2.26
C VAL A 175 0.90 9.64 1.32
N GLY A 176 0.71 10.45 0.29
CA GLY A 176 1.74 10.82 -0.68
C GLY A 176 2.02 12.31 -0.62
N CYS A 177 3.15 12.72 -0.06
CA CYS A 177 3.59 14.12 -0.02
C CYS A 177 4.70 14.36 -1.04
N THR A 178 4.76 15.59 -1.53
CA THR A 178 5.83 16.08 -2.42
C THR A 178 6.75 17.07 -1.70
N GLU A 179 6.31 17.61 -0.55
CA GLU A 179 7.05 18.55 0.28
C GLU A 179 7.24 17.99 1.69
N GLU A 180 8.42 18.24 2.30
CA GLU A 180 8.74 17.75 3.65
C GLU A 180 7.88 18.41 4.73
N SER A 181 7.59 19.70 4.59
CA SER A 181 6.74 20.44 5.53
C SER A 181 5.31 19.88 5.59
N ASP A 182 4.75 19.51 4.43
CA ASP A 182 3.44 18.86 4.33
C ASP A 182 3.48 17.46 4.97
N ALA A 183 4.54 16.70 4.71
CA ALA A 183 4.74 15.37 5.32
C ALA A 183 4.83 15.46 6.85
N ARG A 184 5.57 16.42 7.39
CA ARG A 184 5.69 16.64 8.83
C ARG A 184 4.34 17.02 9.44
N ALA A 185 3.64 17.99 8.84
CA ALA A 185 2.33 18.42 9.30
C ALA A 185 1.32 17.27 9.37
N ILE A 186 1.26 16.42 8.34
CA ILE A 186 0.36 15.26 8.31
C ILE A 186 0.78 14.21 9.33
N ARG A 187 2.08 13.90 9.46
CA ARG A 187 2.56 12.93 10.45
C ARG A 187 2.30 13.38 11.87
N ASP A 188 2.44 14.68 12.15
CA ASP A 188 2.18 15.23 13.48
C ASP A 188 0.69 15.29 13.80
N ALA A 189 -0.15 15.57 12.80
CA ALA A 189 -1.61 15.52 12.94
C ALA A 189 -2.13 14.09 13.19
N TYR A 190 -1.51 13.06 12.59
CA TYR A 190 -1.97 11.66 12.64
C TYR A 190 -0.86 10.72 13.13
N PRO A 191 -0.39 10.84 14.37
CA PRO A 191 0.77 10.11 14.88
C PRO A 191 0.57 8.60 14.97
N ASP A 192 -0.66 8.16 15.12
CA ASP A 192 -1.04 6.77 15.39
C ASP A 192 -1.48 5.98 14.15
N ILE A 193 -1.59 6.64 13.00
CA ILE A 193 -2.02 5.99 11.75
C ILE A 193 -0.81 5.46 10.99
N PHE A 194 -0.84 4.18 10.63
CA PHE A 194 0.16 3.57 9.76
C PHE A 194 -0.04 4.01 8.31
N PHE A 195 1.01 4.50 7.62
CA PHE A 195 0.89 5.05 6.29
C PHE A 195 1.38 4.11 5.18
N LEU A 196 0.63 4.03 4.09
CA LEU A 196 1.12 3.59 2.80
C LEU A 196 1.61 4.82 2.03
N ILE A 197 2.92 4.87 1.76
CA ILE A 197 3.62 6.02 1.18
C ILE A 197 3.99 5.70 -0.27
N PRO A 198 3.23 6.21 -1.26
CA PRO A 198 3.49 5.96 -2.68
C PRO A 198 4.55 6.90 -3.25
N GLY A 199 5.14 6.48 -4.37
CA GLY A 199 5.91 7.39 -5.24
C GLY A 199 7.37 7.59 -4.88
N TYR A 200 7.94 6.79 -3.99
CA TYR A 200 9.36 6.83 -3.65
C TYR A 200 10.27 6.59 -4.87
N GLY A 201 11.34 7.37 -4.97
CA GLY A 201 12.37 7.20 -6.03
C GLY A 201 12.07 7.89 -7.35
N ALA A 202 10.96 8.62 -7.49
CA ALA A 202 10.62 9.34 -8.72
C ALA A 202 11.19 10.77 -8.78
N GLN A 203 11.56 11.35 -7.61
CA GLN A 203 12.05 12.74 -7.49
C GLN A 203 13.13 12.83 -6.40
N GLY A 204 14.09 13.75 -6.55
CA GLY A 204 15.09 14.04 -5.52
C GLY A 204 14.42 14.52 -4.21
N GLY A 205 15.00 14.15 -3.05
CA GLY A 205 14.43 14.47 -1.73
C GLY A 205 13.37 13.48 -1.23
N ALA A 206 12.96 12.52 -2.05
CA ALA A 206 11.92 11.55 -1.70
C ALA A 206 12.23 10.72 -0.44
N ALA A 207 13.51 10.43 -0.16
CA ALA A 207 13.90 9.66 1.03
C ALA A 207 13.59 10.41 2.33
N ARG A 208 13.88 11.70 2.40
CA ARG A 208 13.64 12.50 3.59
C ARG A 208 12.14 12.69 3.85
N ILE A 209 11.36 12.96 2.81
CA ILE A 209 9.89 13.04 2.89
C ILE A 209 9.31 11.70 3.38
N ALA A 210 9.74 10.59 2.77
CA ALA A 210 9.30 9.27 3.17
C ALA A 210 9.72 8.93 4.61
N ALA A 211 10.96 9.26 5.01
CA ALA A 211 11.45 9.05 6.37
C ALA A 211 10.61 9.85 7.40
N THR A 212 10.26 11.09 7.09
CA THR A 212 9.36 11.91 7.92
C THR A 212 8.00 11.24 8.10
N LEU A 213 7.41 10.68 7.03
CA LEU A 213 6.14 9.97 7.11
C LEU A 213 6.25 8.62 7.83
N LEU A 214 7.44 8.00 7.86
CA LEU A 214 7.72 6.75 8.58
C LEU A 214 7.95 6.94 10.10
N ASP A 215 7.97 8.17 10.59
CA ASP A 215 8.06 8.46 12.01
C ASP A 215 6.82 7.95 12.79
N LYS A 216 6.92 7.86 14.13
CA LYS A 216 5.82 7.47 15.05
C LYS A 216 5.24 6.08 14.72
N ALA A 217 3.96 5.99 14.30
CA ALA A 217 3.32 4.73 13.96
C ALA A 217 3.95 4.00 12.76
N GLY A 218 4.84 4.68 12.03
CA GLY A 218 5.48 4.09 10.89
C GLY A 218 4.64 4.03 9.62
N GLY A 219 5.06 3.18 8.70
CA GLY A 219 4.43 3.04 7.41
C GLY A 219 5.14 2.02 6.53
N THR A 220 4.65 1.88 5.31
CA THR A 220 5.32 1.15 4.25
C THR A 220 5.50 2.05 3.02
N VAL A 221 6.67 2.00 2.41
CA VAL A 221 7.03 2.79 1.24
C VAL A 221 7.02 1.90 0.01
N ASN A 222 6.38 2.34 -1.07
CA ASN A 222 6.42 1.59 -2.30
C ASN A 222 7.10 2.34 -3.45
N SER A 223 7.96 1.62 -4.17
CA SER A 223 8.57 2.04 -5.41
C SER A 223 8.27 1.02 -6.49
N SER A 224 7.52 1.40 -7.53
CA SER A 224 7.17 0.46 -8.61
C SER A 224 8.25 0.47 -9.69
N ARG A 225 8.30 1.53 -10.50
CA ARG A 225 9.26 1.64 -11.62
C ARG A 225 10.71 1.60 -11.17
N GLY A 226 11.03 2.16 -9.99
CA GLY A 226 12.37 2.14 -9.41
C GLY A 226 12.89 0.74 -9.13
N ILE A 227 12.01 -0.21 -8.85
CA ILE A 227 12.35 -1.61 -8.56
C ILE A 227 12.13 -2.48 -9.79
N ILE A 228 10.88 -2.60 -10.28
CA ILE A 228 10.55 -3.56 -11.33
C ILE A 228 11.16 -3.23 -12.70
N CYS A 229 11.54 -1.97 -12.95
CA CYS A 229 12.19 -1.52 -14.17
C CYS A 229 13.66 -1.12 -13.95
N ALA A 230 14.27 -1.47 -12.81
CA ALA A 230 15.66 -1.10 -12.49
C ALA A 230 16.64 -1.58 -13.54
N TRP A 231 16.44 -2.79 -14.08
CA TRP A 231 17.27 -3.38 -15.13
C TRP A 231 17.48 -2.49 -16.36
N LYS A 232 16.52 -1.62 -16.68
CA LYS A 232 16.61 -0.70 -17.83
C LYS A 232 17.71 0.37 -17.67
N LYS A 233 18.10 0.64 -16.43
CA LYS A 233 19.12 1.64 -16.07
C LYS A 233 20.35 1.01 -15.41
N ASP A 234 20.40 -0.30 -15.30
CA ASP A 234 21.49 -1.04 -14.69
C ASP A 234 22.65 -1.13 -15.68
N ALA A 235 23.71 -0.36 -15.43
CA ALA A 235 24.88 -0.31 -16.30
C ALA A 235 25.56 -1.68 -16.48
N SER A 236 25.47 -2.56 -15.47
CA SER A 236 26.04 -3.91 -15.53
C SER A 236 25.31 -4.83 -16.51
N LEU A 237 24.09 -4.46 -16.91
CA LEU A 237 23.26 -5.24 -17.84
C LEU A 237 23.25 -4.69 -19.27
N LYS A 238 23.99 -3.59 -19.53
CA LYS A 238 23.96 -2.91 -20.82
C LYS A 238 24.24 -3.85 -21.98
N ASP A 239 25.32 -4.61 -21.91
CA ASP A 239 25.74 -5.52 -23.00
C ASP A 239 24.70 -6.65 -23.22
N LYS A 240 24.07 -7.14 -22.15
CA LYS A 240 22.99 -8.13 -22.26
C LYS A 240 21.70 -7.55 -22.86
N ILE A 241 21.40 -6.29 -22.58
CA ILE A 241 20.28 -5.58 -23.19
C ILE A 241 20.54 -5.37 -24.69
N ASP A 242 21.70 -4.87 -25.03
CA ASP A 242 22.09 -4.55 -26.42
C ASP A 242 22.17 -5.82 -27.29
N SER A 243 22.60 -6.96 -26.74
CA SER A 243 22.65 -8.27 -27.40
C SER A 243 21.36 -9.10 -27.29
N ALA A 244 20.30 -8.57 -26.71
CA ALA A 244 19.03 -9.27 -26.44
C ALA A 244 19.20 -10.62 -25.70
N SER A 245 20.24 -10.75 -24.87
CA SER A 245 20.54 -11.95 -24.05
C SER A 245 20.13 -11.83 -22.59
N LEU A 246 19.36 -10.79 -22.25
CA LEU A 246 18.87 -10.54 -20.90
C LEU A 246 17.94 -11.66 -20.42
N THR A 247 18.21 -12.22 -19.26
CA THR A 247 17.42 -13.29 -18.66
C THR A 247 16.46 -12.77 -17.59
N MET A 248 15.46 -13.57 -17.19
CA MET A 248 14.58 -13.26 -16.07
C MET A 248 15.35 -13.17 -14.74
N ALA A 249 16.41 -13.94 -14.57
CA ALA A 249 17.28 -13.88 -13.41
C ALA A 249 18.01 -12.53 -13.32
N ASP A 250 18.57 -12.04 -14.41
CA ASP A 250 19.22 -10.73 -14.47
C ASP A 250 18.27 -9.60 -14.06
N ILE A 251 17.03 -9.66 -14.54
CA ILE A 251 15.98 -8.69 -14.20
C ILE A 251 15.64 -8.76 -12.70
N ALA A 252 15.46 -9.96 -12.16
CA ALA A 252 15.11 -10.16 -10.76
C ALA A 252 16.25 -9.72 -9.83
N ASP A 253 17.50 -10.00 -10.18
CA ASP A 253 18.67 -9.57 -9.44
C ASP A 253 18.82 -8.05 -9.43
N SER A 254 18.59 -7.39 -10.57
CA SER A 254 18.61 -5.92 -10.65
C SER A 254 17.48 -5.31 -9.80
N ALA A 255 16.29 -5.88 -9.83
CA ALA A 255 15.16 -5.44 -8.99
C ALA A 255 15.46 -5.59 -7.49
N ALA A 256 16.08 -6.70 -7.07
CA ALA A 256 16.44 -6.93 -5.68
C ALA A 256 17.52 -5.95 -5.20
N ARG A 257 18.56 -5.68 -6.03
CA ARG A 257 19.56 -4.64 -5.71
C ARG A 257 18.91 -3.27 -5.53
N ALA A 258 18.00 -2.89 -6.43
CA ALA A 258 17.28 -1.62 -6.33
C ALA A 258 16.38 -1.54 -5.08
N ALA A 259 15.73 -2.64 -4.70
CA ALA A 259 14.94 -2.71 -3.48
C ALA A 259 15.81 -2.58 -2.23
N LEU A 260 16.96 -3.25 -2.19
CA LEU A 260 17.91 -3.16 -1.09
C LEU A 260 18.48 -1.74 -0.95
N ALA A 261 18.90 -1.13 -2.05
CA ALA A 261 19.40 0.25 -2.07
C ALA A 261 18.32 1.24 -1.59
N SER A 262 17.06 1.04 -1.98
CA SER A 262 15.95 1.86 -1.49
C SER A 262 15.71 1.69 0.02
N LYS A 263 15.84 0.47 0.54
CA LYS A 263 15.74 0.18 1.97
C LYS A 263 16.85 0.89 2.76
N GLU A 264 18.09 0.81 2.30
CA GLU A 264 19.26 1.44 2.92
C GLU A 264 19.13 2.97 2.92
N ASP A 265 18.71 3.55 1.79
CA ASP A 265 18.47 4.99 1.66
C ASP A 265 17.40 5.50 2.65
N LEU A 266 16.29 4.77 2.78
CA LEU A 266 15.23 5.08 3.76
C LEU A 266 15.72 4.97 5.22
N LEU A 267 16.50 3.94 5.54
CA LEU A 267 17.08 3.76 6.88
C LEU A 267 18.05 4.88 7.22
N ASN A 268 18.92 5.27 6.28
CA ASN A 268 19.86 6.38 6.45
C ASN A 268 19.12 7.72 6.62
N ALA A 269 18.11 7.97 5.77
CA ALA A 269 17.30 9.18 5.90
C ALA A 269 16.55 9.24 7.23
N LYS A 270 16.05 8.09 7.74
CA LYS A 270 15.38 8.03 9.04
C LYS A 270 16.35 8.25 10.20
N ALA A 271 17.59 7.77 10.10
CA ALA A 271 18.62 7.99 11.12
C ALA A 271 19.11 9.46 11.21
N SER A 272 18.82 10.26 10.18
CA SER A 272 19.21 11.69 10.09
C SER A 272 18.08 12.67 10.44
N LEU A 273 16.91 12.19 10.86
CA LEU A 273 15.77 12.98 11.38
C LEU A 273 15.94 13.29 12.88
#